data_f105a7252dff648f50f836d0b6b8fd23
#
_entry.id   f105a7252dff648f50f836d0b6b8fd23
#
_cell.length_a   1.000
_cell.length_b   1.000
_cell.length_c   1.000
_cell.angle_alpha   90.00
_cell.angle_beta   90.00
_cell.angle_gamma   90.00
#
_symmetry.space_group_name_H-M   'P 1'
#
loop_
_entity.id
_entity.type
_entity.pdbx_description
1 polymer ?
#
loop_
_entity_poly.entity_id
_entity_poly.type
_entity_poly.pdbx_seq_one_letter_code
_entity_poly.pdbx_strand_id
1 'polypeptide(L)'
;DSDAAKIIVNKYRLGDGITFSAPDGGYNINLRGFLQTTFETRKYEGDDQFYSRFRMRRLRLRLSGDAWGGKVSYRLQTDFAQANGGDGELSGMLLDAFIAYKPVKGLTLSFGQKSTPTDNRELGITSNTLQLVDRSKLSSYFGSIREVGLFVDGSFRIGHTAYLRPSIVITDGD
;
A
#
# COMPACT_ATOMS: atom_id res chain seq x y z
N ASP A 1 31.86 -26.96 2.32
CA ASP A 1 32.10 -25.62 1.79
C ASP A 1 30.77 -25.00 1.47
N SER A 2 30.24 -24.26 2.45
CA SER A 2 28.96 -23.57 2.28
C SER A 2 29.26 -22.18 1.73
N ASP A 3 29.14 -22.02 0.44
CA ASP A 3 28.83 -20.70 -0.14
C ASP A 3 27.42 -20.31 0.31
N ALA A 4 27.30 -19.98 1.58
CA ALA A 4 26.11 -19.35 2.10
C ALA A 4 25.99 -18.02 1.36
N ALA A 5 25.07 -17.95 0.42
CA ALA A 5 24.80 -16.75 -0.36
C ALA A 5 24.62 -15.57 0.62
N LYS A 6 25.61 -14.68 0.66
CA LYS A 6 25.59 -13.53 1.55
C LYS A 6 24.44 -12.61 1.15
N ILE A 7 23.38 -12.61 1.95
CA ILE A 7 22.28 -11.67 1.76
C ILE A 7 22.82 -10.26 1.94
N ILE A 8 22.59 -9.39 0.95
CA ILE A 8 22.98 -7.99 0.99
C ILE A 8 21.84 -7.21 1.66
N VAL A 9 22.15 -6.52 2.74
CA VAL A 9 21.22 -5.61 3.41
C VAL A 9 21.53 -4.19 2.97
N ASN A 10 20.51 -3.47 2.49
CA ASN A 10 20.71 -2.09 2.06
C ASN A 10 21.02 -1.17 3.25
N LYS A 11 21.71 -0.05 2.95
CA LYS A 11 21.90 1.01 3.94
C LYS A 11 20.55 1.62 4.31
N TYR A 12 20.21 1.57 5.61
CA TYR A 12 18.95 2.11 6.11
C TYR A 12 18.82 3.60 5.82
N ARG A 13 17.65 4.00 5.34
CA ARG A 13 17.18 5.38 5.29
C ARG A 13 15.77 5.44 5.89
N LEU A 14 15.51 6.47 6.67
CA LEU A 14 14.19 6.65 7.27
C LEU A 14 13.11 6.74 6.17
N GLY A 15 12.08 5.92 6.28
CA GLY A 15 10.98 5.84 5.31
C GLY A 15 11.19 4.83 4.17
N ASP A 16 12.41 4.37 3.89
CA ASP A 16 12.67 3.39 2.82
C ASP A 16 12.51 1.94 3.26
N GLY A 17 12.56 1.69 4.57
CA GLY A 17 12.53 0.35 5.14
C GLY A 17 13.88 -0.38 5.01
N ILE A 18 13.86 -1.67 5.32
CA ILE A 18 15.03 -2.54 5.25
C ILE A 18 14.84 -3.46 4.05
N THR A 19 15.82 -3.49 3.15
CA THR A 19 15.82 -4.35 1.97
C THR A 19 16.88 -5.43 2.12
N PHE A 20 16.48 -6.67 1.94
CA PHE A 20 17.33 -7.84 1.83
C PHE A 20 17.37 -8.25 0.37
N SER A 21 18.52 -8.35 -0.21
CA SER A 21 18.71 -8.70 -1.63
C SER A 21 19.58 -9.93 -1.76
N ALA A 22 19.25 -10.80 -2.70
CA ALA A 22 20.13 -11.88 -3.11
C ALA A 22 21.37 -11.30 -3.81
N PRO A 23 22.56 -11.91 -3.66
CA PRO A 23 23.80 -11.40 -4.26
C PRO A 23 23.77 -11.32 -5.78
N ASP A 24 23.03 -12.22 -6.41
CA ASP A 24 22.82 -12.28 -7.86
C ASP A 24 21.75 -11.30 -8.37
N GLY A 25 21.11 -10.54 -7.45
CA GLY A 25 20.00 -9.64 -7.79
C GLY A 25 18.73 -10.36 -8.24
N GLY A 26 18.66 -11.68 -8.12
CA GLY A 26 17.55 -12.48 -8.59
C GLY A 26 16.24 -12.21 -7.84
N TYR A 27 16.34 -11.84 -6.56
CA TYR A 27 15.19 -11.41 -5.76
C TYR A 27 15.56 -10.43 -4.66
N ASN A 28 14.59 -9.68 -4.18
CA ASN A 28 14.72 -8.82 -3.00
C ASN A 28 13.44 -8.85 -2.15
N ILE A 29 13.60 -8.53 -0.87
CA ILE A 29 12.51 -8.36 0.09
C ILE A 29 12.73 -7.02 0.79
N ASN A 30 11.72 -6.16 0.78
CA ASN A 30 11.68 -4.90 1.50
C ASN A 30 10.64 -4.95 2.61
N LEU A 31 11.06 -4.70 3.83
CA LEU A 31 10.21 -4.60 5.01
C LEU A 31 10.08 -3.14 5.43
N ARG A 32 8.84 -2.66 5.58
CA ARG A 32 8.50 -1.30 6.00
C ARG A 32 7.48 -1.30 7.12
N GLY A 33 7.71 -0.48 8.15
CA GLY A 33 6.74 -0.17 9.19
C GLY A 33 6.27 1.28 9.09
N PHE A 34 5.01 1.52 9.43
CA PHE A 34 4.42 2.85 9.51
C PHE A 34 3.48 2.93 10.71
N LEU A 35 3.78 3.84 11.64
CA LEU A 35 2.97 4.13 12.81
C LEU A 35 2.49 5.57 12.75
N GLN A 36 1.20 5.77 12.93
CA GLN A 36 0.58 7.08 13.08
C GLN A 36 -0.33 7.11 14.29
N THR A 37 -0.02 7.98 15.24
CA THR A 37 -0.84 8.28 16.40
C THR A 37 -1.44 9.67 16.25
N THR A 38 -2.59 9.89 16.85
CA THR A 38 -3.23 11.21 16.94
C THR A 38 -3.61 11.50 18.36
N PHE A 39 -3.40 12.75 18.76
CA PHE A 39 -3.98 13.34 19.95
C PHE A 39 -5.07 14.32 19.50
N GLU A 40 -6.28 14.11 19.98
CA GLU A 40 -7.42 14.96 19.66
C GLU A 40 -7.93 15.61 20.93
N THR A 41 -8.15 16.92 20.86
CA THR A 41 -8.85 17.67 21.92
C THR A 41 -10.07 18.32 21.31
N ARG A 42 -11.23 18.16 21.93
CA ARG A 42 -12.50 18.72 21.49
C ARG A 42 -13.14 19.49 22.63
N LYS A 43 -13.70 20.65 22.31
CA LYS A 43 -14.61 21.38 23.15
C LYS A 43 -15.93 21.50 22.39
N TYR A 44 -17.02 21.12 23.02
CA TYR A 44 -18.35 21.31 22.44
C TYR A 44 -18.90 22.66 22.85
N GLU A 45 -19.67 23.29 21.98
CA GLU A 45 -20.35 24.55 22.28
C GLU A 45 -21.37 24.32 23.39
N GLY A 46 -21.30 25.14 24.45
CA GLY A 46 -22.13 24.98 25.66
C GLY A 46 -21.57 24.03 26.73
N ASP A 47 -20.42 23.44 26.50
CA ASP A 47 -19.72 22.60 27.48
C ASP A 47 -18.41 23.25 27.93
N ASP A 48 -18.18 23.35 29.24
CA ASP A 48 -16.93 23.91 29.78
C ASP A 48 -15.79 22.89 29.83
N GLN A 49 -16.07 21.61 29.51
CA GLN A 49 -15.08 20.55 29.58
C GLN A 49 -14.37 20.33 28.25
N PHE A 50 -13.08 20.01 28.34
CA PHE A 50 -12.26 19.55 27.23
C PHE A 50 -12.21 18.02 27.23
N TYR A 51 -12.54 17.43 26.10
CA TYR A 51 -12.41 15.99 25.87
C TYR A 51 -11.14 15.73 25.09
N SER A 52 -10.20 15.01 25.71
CA SER A 52 -8.93 14.69 25.07
C SER A 52 -8.77 13.18 24.94
N ARG A 53 -8.30 12.72 23.79
CA ARG A 53 -8.01 11.30 23.58
C ARG A 53 -6.77 11.09 22.72
N PHE A 54 -6.04 10.03 23.06
CA PHE A 54 -5.02 9.44 22.18
C PHE A 54 -5.63 8.32 21.37
N ARG A 55 -5.31 8.26 20.10
CA ARG A 55 -5.73 7.19 19.20
C ARG A 55 -4.60 6.74 18.29
N MET A 56 -4.42 5.42 18.19
CA MET A 56 -3.61 4.84 17.14
C MET A 56 -4.41 4.89 15.84
N ARG A 57 -3.98 5.72 14.90
CA ARG A 57 -4.68 5.94 13.64
C ARG A 57 -4.35 4.87 12.60
N ARG A 58 -3.06 4.51 12.53
CA ARG A 58 -2.54 3.49 11.61
C ARG A 58 -1.35 2.79 12.23
N LEU A 59 -1.33 1.49 12.10
CA LEU A 59 -0.17 0.65 12.41
C LEU A 59 -0.01 -0.33 11.26
N ARG A 60 0.82 0.03 10.29
CA ARG A 60 0.97 -0.73 9.05
C ARG A 60 2.30 -1.42 8.97
N LEU A 61 2.26 -2.67 8.51
CA LEU A 61 3.42 -3.42 8.09
C LEU A 61 3.28 -3.73 6.60
N ARG A 62 4.35 -3.51 5.85
CA ARG A 62 4.44 -3.84 4.42
C ARG A 62 5.65 -4.72 4.17
N LEU A 63 5.39 -5.84 3.55
CA LEU A 63 6.37 -6.70 2.92
C LEU A 63 6.22 -6.58 1.41
N SER A 64 7.27 -6.26 0.69
CA SER A 64 7.23 -6.14 -0.77
C SER A 64 8.58 -6.52 -1.36
N GLY A 65 8.59 -6.86 -2.63
CA GLY A 65 9.84 -7.20 -3.30
C GLY A 65 9.63 -7.52 -4.77
N ASP A 66 10.75 -7.86 -5.39
CA ASP A 66 10.83 -8.26 -6.78
C ASP A 66 11.59 -9.57 -6.90
N ALA A 67 11.25 -10.34 -7.93
CA ALA A 67 11.93 -11.58 -8.31
C ALA A 67 12.12 -11.62 -9.83
N TRP A 68 12.97 -12.54 -10.28
CA TRP A 68 13.28 -12.75 -11.71
C TRP A 68 13.72 -11.47 -12.43
N GLY A 69 14.67 -10.74 -11.83
CA GLY A 69 15.16 -9.49 -12.41
C GLY A 69 14.10 -8.40 -12.55
N GLY A 70 13.12 -8.34 -11.62
CA GLY A 70 12.05 -7.36 -11.60
C GLY A 70 10.84 -7.69 -12.48
N LYS A 71 10.80 -8.88 -13.10
CA LYS A 71 9.63 -9.33 -13.88
C LYS A 71 8.45 -9.69 -13.00
N VAL A 72 8.71 -10.22 -11.81
CA VAL A 72 7.68 -10.52 -10.81
C VAL A 72 7.87 -9.58 -9.64
N SER A 73 6.80 -8.96 -9.18
CA SER A 73 6.77 -8.18 -7.94
C SER A 73 5.63 -8.64 -7.06
N TYR A 74 5.79 -8.47 -5.75
CA TYR A 74 4.78 -8.88 -4.79
C TYR A 74 4.66 -7.85 -3.67
N ARG A 75 3.48 -7.82 -3.06
CA ARG A 75 3.21 -6.97 -1.90
C ARG A 75 2.22 -7.64 -0.95
N LEU A 76 2.55 -7.58 0.32
CA LEU A 76 1.67 -7.86 1.43
C LEU A 76 1.66 -6.64 2.35
N GLN A 77 0.50 -6.07 2.62
CA GLN A 77 0.36 -4.93 3.52
C GLN A 77 -0.82 -5.11 4.45
N THR A 78 -0.58 -4.93 5.74
CA THR A 78 -1.58 -5.03 6.80
C THR A 78 -1.70 -3.71 7.55
N ASP A 79 -2.86 -3.45 8.18
CA ASP A 79 -3.08 -2.33 9.10
C ASP A 79 -3.68 -2.85 10.42
N PHE A 80 -2.82 -3.03 11.41
CA PHE A 80 -3.20 -3.58 12.71
C PHE A 80 -4.03 -2.61 13.57
N ALA A 81 -4.07 -1.32 13.23
CA ALA A 81 -4.91 -0.36 13.95
C ALA A 81 -6.40 -0.61 13.71
N GLN A 82 -6.75 -1.33 12.65
CA GLN A 82 -8.14 -1.71 12.34
C GLN A 82 -8.60 -2.94 13.12
N ALA A 83 -7.70 -3.73 13.68
CA ALA A 83 -8.04 -4.92 14.47
C ALA A 83 -8.83 -4.61 15.76
N ASN A 84 -8.82 -3.38 16.23
CA ASN A 84 -9.56 -2.94 17.43
C ASN A 84 -11.00 -2.52 17.13
N GLY A 85 -11.50 -2.74 15.91
CA GLY A 85 -12.85 -2.33 15.46
C GLY A 85 -14.00 -3.24 15.92
N GLY A 86 -13.80 -4.12 16.85
CA GLY A 86 -14.87 -4.79 17.63
C GLY A 86 -15.38 -6.14 17.08
N ASP A 87 -15.21 -6.46 15.81
CA ASP A 87 -15.82 -7.67 15.25
C ASP A 87 -14.84 -8.82 14.98
N GLY A 88 -13.56 -8.65 15.33
CA GLY A 88 -12.57 -9.74 15.25
C GLY A 88 -12.27 -10.25 13.83
N GLU A 89 -12.80 -9.62 12.80
CA GLU A 89 -12.56 -10.01 11.43
C GLU A 89 -11.16 -9.58 10.96
N LEU A 90 -10.34 -10.56 10.64
CA LEU A 90 -9.02 -10.35 10.04
C LEU A 90 -9.08 -9.70 8.65
N SER A 91 -10.24 -9.76 7.99
CA SER A 91 -10.48 -9.20 6.66
C SER A 91 -10.20 -7.70 6.58
N GLY A 92 -10.57 -6.93 7.62
CA GLY A 92 -10.29 -5.49 7.68
C GLY A 92 -8.81 -5.14 7.88
N MET A 93 -7.97 -6.08 8.33
CA MET A 93 -6.54 -5.86 8.55
C MET A 93 -5.72 -5.96 7.27
N LEU A 94 -6.12 -6.81 6.32
CA LEU A 94 -5.40 -7.03 5.08
C LEU A 94 -5.73 -5.90 4.10
N LEU A 95 -4.74 -5.07 3.79
CA LEU A 95 -4.91 -3.99 2.82
C LEU A 95 -4.57 -4.45 1.41
N ASP A 96 -3.35 -4.91 1.21
CA ASP A 96 -2.89 -5.35 -0.10
C ASP A 96 -2.24 -6.74 0.03
N ALA A 97 -2.58 -7.66 -0.86
CA ALA A 97 -1.95 -8.96 -0.97
C ALA A 97 -2.01 -9.41 -2.43
N PHE A 98 -0.98 -9.11 -3.21
CA PHE A 98 -0.97 -9.42 -4.63
C PHE A 98 0.41 -9.79 -5.15
N ILE A 99 0.41 -10.51 -6.27
CA ILE A 99 1.57 -10.78 -7.10
C ILE A 99 1.33 -10.11 -8.45
N ALA A 100 2.35 -9.45 -8.98
CA ALA A 100 2.30 -8.80 -10.28
C ALA A 100 3.40 -9.33 -11.18
N TYR A 101 3.06 -9.60 -12.42
CA TYR A 101 3.96 -10.07 -13.48
C TYR A 101 4.03 -9.04 -14.61
N LYS A 102 5.23 -8.75 -15.06
CA LYS A 102 5.53 -7.80 -16.15
C LYS A 102 6.07 -8.57 -17.35
N PRO A 103 5.21 -9.09 -18.24
CA PRO A 103 5.64 -9.85 -19.40
C PRO A 103 6.47 -9.03 -20.36
N VAL A 104 6.07 -7.79 -20.57
CA VAL A 104 6.74 -6.83 -21.46
C VAL A 104 6.75 -5.45 -20.81
N LYS A 105 7.63 -4.58 -21.32
CA LYS A 105 7.71 -3.19 -20.87
C LYS A 105 6.36 -2.47 -21.09
N GLY A 106 5.82 -1.88 -20.04
CA GLY A 106 4.57 -1.14 -20.12
C GLY A 106 3.30 -1.97 -19.89
N LEU A 107 3.40 -3.28 -19.65
CA LEU A 107 2.26 -4.13 -19.28
C LEU A 107 2.53 -4.80 -17.94
N THR A 108 1.56 -4.74 -17.03
CA THR A 108 1.61 -5.40 -15.73
C THR A 108 0.31 -6.17 -15.52
N LEU A 109 0.43 -7.43 -15.21
CA LEU A 109 -0.66 -8.32 -14.83
C LEU A 109 -0.56 -8.55 -13.32
N SER A 110 -1.58 -8.22 -12.55
CA SER A 110 -1.57 -8.44 -11.10
C SER A 110 -2.75 -9.32 -10.70
N PHE A 111 -2.50 -10.25 -9.78
CA PHE A 111 -3.53 -11.09 -9.19
C PHE A 111 -3.46 -11.02 -7.67
N GLY A 112 -4.62 -10.88 -7.04
CA GLY A 112 -4.78 -10.78 -5.59
C GLY A 112 -5.55 -9.55 -5.16
N GLN A 113 -5.47 -9.22 -3.88
CA GLN A 113 -6.17 -8.08 -3.28
C GLN A 113 -5.35 -6.80 -3.42
N LYS A 114 -5.89 -5.81 -4.09
CA LYS A 114 -5.34 -4.44 -4.13
C LYS A 114 -6.47 -3.42 -4.33
N SER A 115 -6.16 -2.14 -4.14
CA SER A 115 -7.16 -1.10 -4.40
C SER A 115 -7.50 -1.05 -5.89
N THR A 116 -8.81 -0.94 -6.18
CA THR A 116 -9.33 -0.73 -7.53
C THR A 116 -8.83 0.59 -8.10
N PRO A 117 -8.64 0.68 -9.42
CA PRO A 117 -8.31 1.93 -10.07
C PRO A 117 -9.34 3.01 -9.76
N THR A 118 -8.86 4.21 -9.49
CA THR A 118 -9.71 5.37 -9.25
C THR A 118 -9.09 6.59 -9.90
N ASP A 119 -9.90 7.48 -10.42
CA ASP A 119 -9.51 8.81 -10.90
C ASP A 119 -9.44 9.85 -9.77
N ASN A 120 -9.89 9.50 -8.56
CA ASN A 120 -9.78 10.37 -7.40
C ASN A 120 -8.31 10.47 -6.94
N ARG A 121 -7.73 11.66 -7.15
CA ARG A 121 -6.33 11.94 -6.83
C ARG A 121 -5.98 11.69 -5.37
N GLU A 122 -6.87 12.00 -4.42
CA GLU A 122 -6.62 11.80 -2.99
C GLU A 122 -6.53 10.32 -2.63
N LEU A 123 -7.25 9.45 -3.33
CA LEU A 123 -7.22 8.01 -3.11
C LEU A 123 -5.98 7.37 -3.74
N GLY A 124 -5.46 7.93 -4.83
CA GLY A 124 -4.22 7.49 -5.46
C GLY A 124 -2.97 7.83 -4.65
N ILE A 125 -3.05 8.78 -3.71
CA ILE A 125 -1.91 9.19 -2.87
C ILE A 125 -1.81 8.26 -1.66
N THR A 126 -0.58 7.86 -1.32
CA THR A 126 -0.34 7.06 -0.12
C THR A 126 -0.59 7.86 1.15
N SER A 127 -1.07 7.20 2.20
CA SER A 127 -1.49 7.87 3.44
C SER A 127 -0.39 8.66 4.16
N ASN A 128 0.88 8.32 3.92
CA ASN A 128 2.03 9.01 4.49
C ASN A 128 2.49 10.24 3.69
N THR A 129 1.85 10.52 2.55
CA THR A 129 2.14 11.67 1.69
C THR A 129 0.95 12.60 1.53
N LEU A 130 -0.10 12.41 2.33
CA LEU A 130 -1.24 13.33 2.38
C LEU A 130 -0.79 14.69 2.91
N GLN A 131 -1.34 15.76 2.36
CA GLN A 131 -1.11 17.14 2.82
C GLN A 131 -1.75 17.40 4.18
N LEU A 132 -2.87 16.75 4.47
CA LEU A 132 -3.58 16.81 5.74
C LEU A 132 -3.52 15.44 6.43
N VAL A 133 -3.80 15.42 7.72
CA VAL A 133 -3.79 14.18 8.55
C VAL A 133 -4.75 13.13 8.02
N ASP A 134 -5.90 13.58 7.50
CA ASP A 134 -6.96 12.74 6.95
C ASP A 134 -7.33 13.14 5.53
N ARG A 135 -7.91 12.17 4.81
CA ARG A 135 -8.60 12.43 3.55
C ARG A 135 -9.90 13.20 3.82
N SER A 136 -10.35 13.95 2.82
CA SER A 136 -11.65 14.62 2.90
C SER A 136 -12.78 13.60 3.12
N LYS A 137 -13.87 14.04 3.76
CA LYS A 137 -15.06 13.18 3.93
C LYS A 137 -15.61 12.71 2.58
N LEU A 138 -15.55 13.56 1.56
CA LEU A 138 -15.99 13.23 0.21
C LEU A 138 -15.13 12.10 -0.38
N SER A 139 -13.82 12.20 -0.29
CA SER A 139 -12.90 11.14 -0.75
C SER A 139 -13.09 9.83 0.01
N SER A 140 -13.47 9.89 1.29
CA SER A 140 -13.75 8.70 2.10
C SER A 140 -15.06 8.04 1.70
N TYR A 141 -16.04 8.83 1.26
CA TYR A 141 -17.35 8.32 0.81
C TYR A 141 -17.25 7.62 -0.55
N PHE A 142 -16.47 8.18 -1.48
CA PHE A 142 -16.17 7.58 -2.79
C PHE A 142 -14.86 6.78 -2.77
N GLY A 143 -14.54 6.18 -1.63
CA GLY A 143 -13.29 5.45 -1.42
C GLY A 143 -13.11 4.33 -2.44
N SER A 144 -11.85 4.12 -2.88
CA SER A 144 -11.53 2.92 -3.63
C SER A 144 -11.71 1.70 -2.74
N ILE A 145 -12.50 0.77 -3.22
CA ILE A 145 -12.69 -0.54 -2.61
C ILE A 145 -11.43 -1.35 -2.87
N ARG A 146 -11.06 -2.21 -1.93
CA ARG A 146 -10.05 -3.22 -2.15
C ARG A 146 -10.74 -4.52 -2.47
N GLU A 147 -10.43 -5.05 -3.63
CA GLU A 147 -11.05 -6.26 -4.14
C GLU A 147 -10.00 -7.29 -4.54
N VAL A 148 -10.37 -8.55 -4.44
CA VAL A 148 -9.58 -9.66 -4.96
C VAL A 148 -9.93 -9.84 -6.44
N GLY A 149 -8.92 -9.88 -7.30
CA GLY A 149 -9.16 -10.01 -8.71
C GLY A 149 -7.92 -10.03 -9.58
N LEU A 150 -8.18 -9.93 -10.87
CA LEU A 150 -7.17 -9.78 -11.91
C LEU A 150 -7.15 -8.33 -12.37
N PHE A 151 -5.97 -7.74 -12.36
CA PHE A 151 -5.72 -6.36 -12.77
C PHE A 151 -4.74 -6.36 -13.93
N VAL A 152 -5.10 -5.67 -15.00
CA VAL A 152 -4.27 -5.48 -16.19
C VAL A 152 -3.99 -4.00 -16.33
N ASP A 153 -2.76 -3.59 -16.03
CA ASP A 153 -2.34 -2.20 -16.06
C ASP A 153 -1.37 -1.96 -17.21
N GLY A 154 -1.70 -1.02 -18.10
CA GLY A 154 -0.86 -0.56 -19.18
C GLY A 154 -0.16 0.76 -18.85
N SER A 155 1.02 1.01 -19.41
CA SER A 155 1.71 2.29 -19.36
C SER A 155 2.48 2.50 -20.65
N PHE A 156 1.87 3.21 -21.59
CA PHE A 156 2.41 3.45 -22.91
C PHE A 156 2.73 4.92 -23.10
N ARG A 157 3.96 5.20 -23.57
CA ARG A 157 4.36 6.56 -23.88
C ARG A 157 3.80 6.94 -25.26
N ILE A 158 3.09 8.07 -25.34
CA ILE A 158 2.57 8.66 -26.57
C ILE A 158 3.34 9.94 -26.83
N GLY A 159 4.14 9.96 -27.90
CA GLY A 159 4.97 11.12 -28.21
C GLY A 159 6.05 11.40 -27.17
N HIS A 160 6.37 12.69 -26.94
CA HIS A 160 7.46 13.08 -26.08
C HIS A 160 7.08 13.30 -24.61
N THR A 161 5.83 13.67 -24.33
CA THR A 161 5.39 14.14 -22.99
C THR A 161 4.15 13.45 -22.43
N ALA A 162 3.40 12.69 -23.23
CA ALA A 162 2.15 12.07 -22.83
C ALA A 162 2.31 10.57 -22.54
N TYR A 163 1.51 10.09 -21.58
CA TYR A 163 1.37 8.66 -21.27
C TYR A 163 -0.08 8.25 -21.29
N LEU A 164 -0.37 7.14 -21.97
CA LEU A 164 -1.64 6.44 -21.87
C LEU A 164 -1.50 5.33 -20.82
N ARG A 165 -2.39 5.30 -19.83
CA ARG A 165 -2.40 4.32 -18.74
C ARG A 165 -3.75 3.62 -18.64
N PRO A 166 -4.08 2.72 -19.58
CA PRO A 166 -5.29 1.93 -19.48
C PRO A 166 -5.19 0.95 -18.31
N SER A 167 -6.30 0.73 -17.63
CA SER A 167 -6.43 -0.29 -16.60
C SER A 167 -7.73 -1.05 -16.79
N ILE A 168 -7.66 -2.38 -16.73
CA ILE A 168 -8.80 -3.28 -16.79
C ILE A 168 -8.77 -4.10 -15.51
N VAL A 169 -9.91 -4.21 -14.85
CA VAL A 169 -10.04 -4.93 -13.58
C VAL A 169 -11.21 -5.90 -13.68
N ILE A 170 -10.97 -7.13 -13.25
CA ILE A 170 -11.97 -8.18 -13.13
C ILE A 170 -11.90 -8.66 -11.68
N THR A 171 -12.96 -8.40 -10.93
CA THR A 171 -13.11 -8.78 -9.52
C THR A 171 -14.39 -9.57 -9.33
N ASP A 172 -14.55 -10.25 -8.22
CA ASP A 172 -15.75 -11.01 -7.92
C ASP A 172 -16.91 -10.15 -7.38
N GLY A 173 -16.67 -8.88 -7.09
CA GLY A 173 -17.74 -7.89 -6.89
C GLY A 173 -18.61 -8.16 -5.66
N ASP A 174 -18.00 -8.14 -4.45
CA ASP A 174 -18.72 -8.20 -3.18
C ASP A 174 -19.45 -6.87 -2.85
#